data_7365d95f063387a54a48ed78416981d3
#
_entry.id   7365d95f063387a54a48ed78416981d3
#
_cell.length_a   1.000
_cell.length_b   1.000
_cell.length_c   1.000
_cell.angle_alpha   90.00
_cell.angle_beta   90.00
_cell.angle_gamma   90.00
#
_symmetry.space_group_name_H-M   'P 1'
#
loop_
_entity.id
_entity.type
_entity.pdbx_description
1 polymer ?
#
loop_
_entity_poly.entity_id
_entity_poly.type
_entity_poly.pdbx_seq_one_letter_code
_entity_poly.pdbx_strand_id
1 'polypeptide(L)'
;DRRQRQMCIRDRSTSEKVYPVAGNYRELTDHYNELSLKFKDGYSVIFRMYNEGMAYRFCGNLPEQDSLIVADEEASFNLGDDPAVILPETTNFTAWELSNVLYEGISKIEEHKYGITPTLFTNKMQNVRVVVAESDLNNYPGMYLRKEDGKMKGYWAAYPKKIEMGSWGNFITVVKERENYLARTAGNHAFPWRIAIVAKDDKELLTNEMIYLLAKPQQIKDTDWIRPGKATWEWWHCAILEKAPFPSGHQNLSTQMYKYYIDFASENKIPYLLVDAGWSNVFNHADLNKNIDIKEVIRYGKEKKVGVWLWTVAATLFQHPHCYLDSISKWGAVGVKIDFFDRDDAQIIPQYENLAKACAERHLMVDFHGCSKPTGLHRAYPNILSYEA
;
A
#
# COMPACT_ATOMS: atom_id res chain seq x y z
N ASP A 1 -14.95 -24.85 33.77
CA ASP A 1 -15.38 -23.67 34.51
C ASP A 1 -15.73 -22.57 33.48
N ARG A 2 -17.02 -22.52 33.09
CA ARG A 2 -17.54 -21.51 32.17
C ARG A 2 -17.69 -20.21 32.98
N ARG A 3 -16.63 -19.47 33.18
CA ARG A 3 -16.72 -18.07 33.60
C ARG A 3 -17.44 -17.31 32.50
N GLN A 4 -18.70 -16.97 32.72
CA GLN A 4 -19.44 -16.03 31.89
C GLN A 4 -18.62 -14.70 31.89
N ARG A 5 -17.81 -14.48 30.86
CA ARG A 5 -17.17 -13.19 30.62
C ARG A 5 -18.31 -12.19 30.41
N GLN A 6 -18.51 -11.25 31.32
CA GLN A 6 -19.49 -10.22 31.11
C GLN A 6 -19.05 -9.39 29.87
N MET A 7 -19.83 -9.47 28.84
CA MET A 7 -19.64 -8.86 27.54
C MET A 7 -20.72 -7.79 27.34
N CYS A 8 -20.32 -6.58 26.98
CA CYS A 8 -21.25 -5.55 26.55
C CYS A 8 -21.38 -5.65 25.03
N ILE A 9 -22.60 -5.86 24.54
CA ILE A 9 -22.92 -5.95 23.13
C ILE A 9 -23.53 -4.63 22.67
N ARG A 10 -23.00 -4.08 21.58
CA ARG A 10 -23.59 -2.92 20.91
C ARG A 10 -23.69 -3.22 19.42
N ASP A 11 -24.86 -3.00 18.85
CA ASP A 11 -25.13 -3.11 17.43
C ASP A 11 -25.57 -1.78 16.85
N ARG A 12 -25.29 -1.57 15.58
CA ARG A 12 -25.76 -0.42 14.80
C ARG A 12 -25.80 -0.74 13.32
N SER A 13 -26.69 -0.06 12.59
CA SER A 13 -26.65 0.00 11.12
C SER A 13 -26.15 1.39 10.69
N THR A 14 -25.32 1.41 9.66
CA THR A 14 -24.75 2.64 9.11
C THR A 14 -24.96 2.64 7.60
N SER A 15 -25.29 3.81 7.06
CA SER A 15 -25.33 4.04 5.61
C SER A 15 -24.88 5.47 5.36
N GLU A 16 -23.70 5.63 4.77
CA GLU A 16 -23.15 6.96 4.49
C GLU A 16 -22.55 7.02 3.07
N LYS A 17 -22.53 8.23 2.50
CA LYS A 17 -21.90 8.48 1.21
C LYS A 17 -20.43 8.80 1.41
N VAL A 18 -19.59 8.19 0.59
CA VAL A 18 -18.14 8.43 0.53
C VAL A 18 -17.80 8.89 -0.88
N TYR A 19 -17.02 9.96 -0.97
CA TYR A 19 -16.63 10.59 -2.24
C TYR A 19 -15.13 10.47 -2.45
N PRO A 20 -14.66 9.41 -3.16
CA PRO A 20 -13.24 9.25 -3.44
C PRO A 20 -12.71 10.41 -4.29
N VAL A 21 -11.54 10.95 -3.93
CA VAL A 21 -10.86 12.00 -4.69
C VAL A 21 -10.28 11.45 -5.99
N ALA A 22 -9.80 10.20 -5.95
CA ALA A 22 -9.28 9.46 -7.08
C ALA A 22 -9.81 8.02 -7.04
N GLY A 23 -9.86 7.34 -8.18
CA GLY A 23 -10.35 5.97 -8.28
C GLY A 23 -11.42 5.80 -9.35
N ASN A 24 -12.09 4.65 -9.34
CA ASN A 24 -13.07 4.28 -10.36
C ASN A 24 -14.47 4.87 -10.12
N TYR A 25 -14.74 5.34 -8.90
CA TYR A 25 -16.07 5.81 -8.48
C TYR A 25 -16.02 7.25 -8.01
N ARG A 26 -17.05 8.02 -8.37
CA ARG A 26 -17.26 9.39 -7.84
C ARG A 26 -17.99 9.38 -6.50
N GLU A 27 -18.77 8.36 -6.26
CA GLU A 27 -19.55 8.16 -5.05
C GLU A 27 -19.63 6.67 -4.73
N LEU A 28 -19.40 6.34 -3.47
CA LEU A 28 -19.60 5.01 -2.90
C LEU A 28 -20.62 5.11 -1.77
N THR A 29 -21.30 4.01 -1.46
CA THR A 29 -22.17 3.91 -0.29
C THR A 29 -21.53 2.96 0.71
N ASP A 30 -21.11 3.46 1.86
CA ASP A 30 -20.63 2.63 2.98
C ASP A 30 -21.83 2.19 3.81
N HIS A 31 -22.36 1.00 3.50
CA HIS A 31 -23.55 0.43 4.14
C HIS A 31 -23.22 -0.89 4.82
N TYR A 32 -23.30 -0.92 6.14
CA TYR A 32 -22.99 -2.10 6.95
C TYR A 32 -23.80 -2.17 8.23
N ASN A 33 -23.94 -3.38 8.76
CA ASN A 33 -24.34 -3.65 10.14
C ASN A 33 -23.09 -3.93 10.98
N GLU A 34 -22.97 -3.28 12.14
CA GLU A 34 -21.81 -3.41 13.03
C GLU A 34 -22.22 -4.02 14.36
N LEU A 35 -21.47 -5.01 14.79
CA LEU A 35 -21.54 -5.61 16.12
C LEU A 35 -20.23 -5.37 16.86
N SER A 36 -20.28 -4.73 18.04
CA SER A 36 -19.13 -4.52 18.90
C SER A 36 -19.27 -5.30 20.20
N LEU A 37 -18.30 -6.15 20.47
CA LEU A 37 -18.23 -7.00 21.68
C LEU A 37 -17.09 -6.50 22.54
N LYS A 38 -17.40 -5.95 23.74
CA LYS A 38 -16.40 -5.47 24.70
C LYS A 38 -16.16 -6.51 25.78
N PHE A 39 -14.90 -6.82 26.04
CA PHE A 39 -14.46 -7.76 27.05
C PHE A 39 -13.83 -7.03 28.25
N LYS A 40 -13.95 -7.62 29.43
CA LYS A 40 -13.41 -7.02 30.69
C LYS A 40 -11.88 -6.92 30.69
N ASP A 41 -11.23 -7.78 29.92
CA ASP A 41 -9.76 -7.89 29.86
C ASP A 41 -9.10 -6.77 29.03
N GLY A 42 -9.81 -5.66 28.78
CA GLY A 42 -9.26 -4.46 28.13
C GLY A 42 -9.17 -4.55 26.61
N TYR A 43 -10.01 -5.34 25.97
CA TYR A 43 -10.11 -5.38 24.51
C TYR A 43 -11.55 -5.47 24.01
N SER A 44 -11.76 -5.23 22.73
CA SER A 44 -13.02 -5.47 22.03
C SER A 44 -12.78 -6.09 20.66
N VAL A 45 -13.84 -6.71 20.15
CA VAL A 45 -13.89 -7.21 18.77
C VAL A 45 -15.06 -6.52 18.07
N ILE A 46 -14.79 -5.97 16.89
CA ILE A 46 -15.79 -5.32 16.06
C ILE A 46 -15.98 -6.15 14.80
N PHE A 47 -17.23 -6.47 14.47
CA PHE A 47 -17.62 -7.11 13.23
C PHE A 47 -18.42 -6.13 12.39
N ARG A 48 -18.18 -6.12 11.08
CA ARG A 48 -19.00 -5.42 10.08
C ARG A 48 -19.48 -6.40 9.03
N MET A 49 -20.77 -6.34 8.74
CA MET A 49 -21.42 -7.15 7.71
C MET A 49 -21.89 -6.23 6.60
N TYR A 50 -21.37 -6.48 5.41
CA TYR A 50 -21.75 -5.85 4.15
C TYR A 50 -22.56 -6.83 3.31
N ASN A 51 -23.23 -6.36 2.27
CA ASN A 51 -23.87 -7.25 1.29
C ASN A 51 -22.82 -8.11 0.54
N GLU A 52 -21.62 -7.57 0.39
CA GLU A 52 -20.51 -8.15 -0.37
C GLU A 52 -19.49 -8.92 0.52
N GLY A 53 -19.77 -9.06 1.83
CA GLY A 53 -18.85 -9.78 2.70
C GLY A 53 -18.88 -9.36 4.16
N MET A 54 -17.86 -9.75 4.89
CA MET A 54 -17.71 -9.45 6.30
C MET A 54 -16.29 -8.99 6.63
N ALA A 55 -16.17 -8.23 7.70
CA ALA A 55 -14.88 -7.88 8.28
C ALA A 55 -14.93 -7.93 9.80
N TYR A 56 -13.78 -8.23 10.42
CA TYR A 56 -13.62 -8.06 11.85
C TYR A 56 -12.28 -7.43 12.19
N ARG A 57 -12.22 -6.78 13.35
CA ARG A 57 -10.98 -6.26 13.93
C ARG A 57 -10.99 -6.36 15.44
N PHE A 58 -9.80 -6.47 16.01
CA PHE A 58 -9.57 -6.26 17.44
C PHE A 58 -9.29 -4.79 17.73
N CYS A 59 -9.65 -4.35 18.94
CA CYS A 59 -9.28 -3.04 19.46
C CYS A 59 -8.81 -3.18 20.91
N GLY A 60 -7.67 -2.60 21.24
CA GLY A 60 -7.26 -2.38 22.62
C GLY A 60 -8.15 -1.32 23.25
N ASN A 61 -8.49 -1.48 24.51
CA ASN A 61 -9.29 -0.51 25.30
C ASN A 61 -8.55 -0.12 26.59
N LEU A 62 -7.23 -0.28 26.61
CA LEU A 62 -6.36 0.21 27.68
C LEU A 62 -6.03 1.69 27.47
N PRO A 63 -5.50 2.40 28.48
CA PRO A 63 -5.03 3.76 28.30
C PRO A 63 -4.03 3.90 27.17
N GLU A 64 -4.05 5.02 26.46
CA GLU A 64 -3.18 5.27 25.28
C GLU A 64 -1.68 5.19 25.64
N GLN A 65 -1.32 5.65 26.83
CA GLN A 65 0.07 5.61 27.32
C GLN A 65 0.58 4.20 27.61
N ASP A 66 -0.30 3.20 27.72
CA ASP A 66 0.10 1.82 27.89
C ASP A 66 0.64 1.26 26.58
N SER A 67 1.62 0.38 26.68
CA SER A 67 2.20 -0.31 25.54
C SER A 67 1.73 -1.75 25.49
N LEU A 68 1.21 -2.16 24.33
CA LEU A 68 0.86 -3.54 24.02
C LEU A 68 1.94 -4.18 23.16
N ILE A 69 2.40 -5.35 23.57
CA ILE A 69 3.22 -6.23 22.73
C ILE A 69 2.31 -7.35 22.21
N VAL A 70 2.15 -7.40 20.90
CA VAL A 70 1.39 -8.47 20.24
C VAL A 70 2.36 -9.59 19.89
N ALA A 71 2.34 -10.64 20.68
CA ALA A 71 3.22 -11.78 20.48
C ALA A 71 2.90 -12.53 19.19
N ASP A 72 1.61 -12.79 18.95
CA ASP A 72 1.11 -13.52 17.79
C ASP A 72 -0.36 -13.15 17.50
N GLU A 73 -0.84 -13.50 16.30
CA GLU A 73 -2.24 -13.42 15.92
C GLU A 73 -2.68 -14.74 15.31
N GLU A 74 -3.77 -15.29 15.79
CA GLU A 74 -4.40 -16.45 15.18
C GLU A 74 -5.56 -15.99 14.29
N ALA A 75 -5.41 -16.17 12.97
CA ALA A 75 -6.48 -15.97 12.00
C ALA A 75 -6.56 -17.19 11.09
N SER A 76 -7.68 -17.90 11.13
CA SER A 76 -7.94 -19.07 10.29
C SER A 76 -9.25 -18.89 9.52
N PHE A 77 -9.25 -19.33 8.26
CA PHE A 77 -10.40 -19.20 7.38
C PHE A 77 -10.86 -20.58 6.95
N ASN A 78 -12.05 -20.97 7.42
CA ASN A 78 -12.69 -22.21 6.98
C ASN A 78 -13.64 -21.89 5.82
N LEU A 79 -13.20 -22.18 4.61
CA LEU A 79 -13.88 -21.81 3.36
C LEU A 79 -14.58 -23.00 2.67
N GLY A 80 -14.89 -24.04 3.44
CA GLY A 80 -15.53 -25.26 2.96
C GLY A 80 -14.54 -26.35 2.55
N ASP A 81 -15.06 -27.36 1.86
CA ASP A 81 -14.29 -28.55 1.49
C ASP A 81 -13.38 -28.27 0.30
N ASP A 82 -12.10 -28.14 0.56
CA ASP A 82 -10.99 -28.07 -0.39
C ASP A 82 -11.19 -27.10 -1.58
N PRO A 83 -11.46 -25.79 -1.35
CA PRO A 83 -11.69 -24.83 -2.42
C PRO A 83 -10.43 -24.65 -3.28
N ALA A 84 -10.61 -24.37 -4.58
CA ALA A 84 -9.52 -23.93 -5.42
C ALA A 84 -8.99 -22.57 -4.95
N VAL A 85 -7.68 -22.35 -5.10
CA VAL A 85 -6.99 -21.17 -4.58
C VAL A 85 -6.17 -20.49 -5.67
N ILE A 86 -6.32 -19.19 -5.83
CA ILE A 86 -5.33 -18.36 -6.53
C ILE A 86 -4.51 -17.66 -5.46
N LEU A 87 -3.26 -18.09 -5.30
CA LEU A 87 -2.33 -17.62 -4.30
C LEU A 87 -1.22 -16.81 -4.96
N PRO A 88 -1.05 -15.53 -4.64
CA PRO A 88 0.16 -14.77 -4.99
C PRO A 88 1.32 -15.27 -4.12
N GLU A 89 1.97 -16.36 -4.58
CA GLU A 89 2.94 -17.14 -3.80
C GLU A 89 4.25 -16.40 -3.64
N THR A 90 4.81 -16.42 -2.43
CA THR A 90 6.12 -15.82 -2.13
C THR A 90 6.94 -16.72 -1.20
N THR A 91 8.23 -16.45 -1.13
CA THR A 91 9.19 -17.13 -0.22
C THR A 91 9.79 -16.16 0.80
N ASN A 92 9.40 -14.89 0.79
CA ASN A 92 9.95 -13.86 1.67
C ASN A 92 8.90 -12.75 1.95
N PHE A 93 9.25 -11.78 2.78
CA PHE A 93 8.43 -10.64 3.13
C PHE A 93 8.90 -9.34 2.45
N THR A 94 9.43 -9.43 1.23
CA THR A 94 10.08 -8.31 0.54
C THR A 94 9.69 -8.16 -0.93
N ALA A 95 8.76 -8.98 -1.44
CA ALA A 95 8.34 -8.93 -2.82
C ALA A 95 6.81 -9.04 -2.93
N TRP A 96 6.21 -8.18 -3.74
CA TRP A 96 4.76 -8.11 -3.97
C TRP A 96 4.38 -8.21 -5.44
N GLU A 97 5.28 -7.97 -6.38
CA GLU A 97 5.11 -8.25 -7.81
C GLU A 97 5.27 -9.76 -8.08
N LEU A 98 4.25 -10.52 -7.73
CA LEU A 98 4.30 -11.98 -7.66
C LEU A 98 3.45 -12.64 -8.74
N SER A 99 3.86 -13.84 -9.12
CA SER A 99 3.02 -14.70 -9.96
C SER A 99 1.89 -15.29 -9.15
N ASN A 100 0.67 -15.18 -9.68
CA ASN A 100 -0.50 -15.85 -9.14
C ASN A 100 -0.47 -17.33 -9.50
N VAL A 101 -0.41 -18.21 -8.49
CA VAL A 101 -0.41 -19.67 -8.67
C VAL A 101 -1.81 -20.21 -8.44
N LEU A 102 -2.36 -20.94 -9.43
CA LEU A 102 -3.63 -21.61 -9.31
C LEU A 102 -3.44 -23.02 -8.74
N TYR A 103 -4.06 -23.28 -7.61
CA TYR A 103 -4.20 -24.61 -7.00
C TYR A 103 -5.63 -25.09 -7.10
N GLU A 104 -5.83 -26.35 -7.54
CA GLU A 104 -7.15 -26.97 -7.68
C GLU A 104 -7.86 -27.21 -6.34
N GLY A 105 -7.12 -27.13 -5.24
CA GLY A 105 -7.59 -27.25 -3.86
C GLY A 105 -6.50 -26.86 -2.87
N ILE A 106 -6.85 -26.49 -1.65
CA ILE A 106 -5.89 -26.25 -0.55
C ILE A 106 -5.01 -27.49 -0.33
N SER A 107 -5.58 -28.68 -0.53
CA SER A 107 -4.87 -29.98 -0.41
C SER A 107 -3.66 -30.08 -1.35
N LYS A 108 -3.64 -29.34 -2.46
CA LYS A 108 -2.57 -29.33 -3.45
C LYS A 108 -1.43 -28.37 -3.12
N ILE A 109 -1.62 -27.47 -2.17
CA ILE A 109 -0.57 -26.58 -1.68
C ILE A 109 0.33 -27.40 -0.73
N GLU A 110 1.64 -27.28 -0.84
CA GLU A 110 2.59 -27.90 0.08
C GLU A 110 2.52 -27.22 1.46
N GLU A 111 2.75 -28.00 2.54
CA GLU A 111 2.80 -27.43 3.89
C GLU A 111 3.87 -26.34 4.00
N HIS A 112 3.53 -25.29 4.73
CA HIS A 112 4.33 -24.08 4.97
C HIS A 112 4.51 -23.15 3.76
N LYS A 113 4.01 -23.48 2.57
CA LYS A 113 3.91 -22.50 1.50
C LYS A 113 2.97 -21.36 1.88
N TYR A 114 3.31 -20.16 1.47
CA TYR A 114 2.54 -18.96 1.77
C TYR A 114 2.52 -17.95 0.62
N GLY A 115 1.56 -17.08 0.66
CA GLY A 115 1.42 -15.98 -0.30
C GLY A 115 0.79 -14.75 0.34
N ILE A 116 0.83 -13.66 -0.38
CA ILE A 116 0.26 -12.40 0.08
C ILE A 116 -1.27 -12.40 -0.01
N THR A 117 -1.93 -11.55 0.78
CA THR A 117 -3.33 -11.18 0.56
C THR A 117 -3.41 -9.95 -0.36
N PRO A 118 -4.47 -9.78 -1.19
CA PRO A 118 -5.68 -10.63 -1.29
C PRO A 118 -5.42 -12.01 -1.89
N THR A 119 -6.06 -13.04 -1.34
CA THR A 119 -6.03 -14.41 -1.85
C THR A 119 -7.45 -14.85 -2.21
N LEU A 120 -7.63 -15.38 -3.43
CA LEU A 120 -8.94 -15.79 -3.93
C LEU A 120 -9.15 -17.29 -3.75
N PHE A 121 -10.28 -17.64 -3.15
CA PHE A 121 -10.78 -19.00 -2.99
C PHE A 121 -12.07 -19.20 -3.79
N THR A 122 -12.18 -20.33 -4.47
CA THR A 122 -13.38 -20.66 -5.23
C THR A 122 -13.96 -22.00 -4.75
N ASN A 123 -15.14 -21.94 -4.17
CA ASN A 123 -15.90 -23.14 -3.86
C ASN A 123 -16.67 -23.60 -5.11
N LYS A 124 -16.19 -24.65 -5.76
CA LYS A 124 -16.75 -25.14 -7.04
C LYS A 124 -18.18 -25.67 -6.90
N MET A 125 -18.54 -26.26 -5.77
CA MET A 125 -19.89 -26.82 -5.54
C MET A 125 -20.93 -25.73 -5.35
N GLN A 126 -20.60 -24.67 -4.63
CA GLN A 126 -21.50 -23.55 -4.33
C GLN A 126 -21.41 -22.41 -5.34
N ASN A 127 -20.42 -22.48 -6.26
CA ASN A 127 -20.10 -21.43 -7.23
C ASN A 127 -19.92 -20.04 -6.57
N VAL A 128 -19.23 -20.02 -5.43
CA VAL A 128 -18.96 -18.83 -4.65
C VAL A 128 -17.46 -18.52 -4.66
N ARG A 129 -17.12 -17.24 -4.80
CA ARG A 129 -15.76 -16.70 -4.66
C ARG A 129 -15.65 -16.06 -3.28
N VAL A 130 -14.56 -16.37 -2.59
CA VAL A 130 -14.23 -15.70 -1.33
C VAL A 130 -12.82 -15.12 -1.45
N VAL A 131 -12.68 -13.81 -1.25
CA VAL A 131 -11.36 -13.18 -1.18
C VAL A 131 -11.05 -12.87 0.27
N VAL A 132 -9.95 -13.45 0.77
CA VAL A 132 -9.39 -13.08 2.07
C VAL A 132 -8.45 -11.90 1.87
N ALA A 133 -8.72 -10.81 2.56
CA ALA A 133 -8.00 -9.55 2.46
C ALA A 133 -7.87 -8.88 3.83
N GLU A 134 -7.26 -7.70 3.83
CA GLU A 134 -7.14 -6.85 5.03
C GLU A 134 -7.21 -5.37 4.67
N SER A 135 -7.48 -4.53 5.66
CA SER A 135 -7.48 -3.07 5.51
C SER A 135 -7.01 -2.38 6.78
N ASP A 136 -6.53 -1.13 6.65
CA ASP A 136 -6.17 -0.25 7.76
C ASP A 136 -5.06 -0.84 8.65
N LEU A 137 -3.87 -1.11 8.07
CA LEU A 137 -2.76 -1.79 8.77
C LEU A 137 -2.27 -1.07 10.04
N ASN A 138 -2.21 0.23 10.05
CA ASN A 138 -2.02 1.06 11.23
C ASN A 138 -1.01 0.52 12.26
N ASN A 139 0.31 0.63 12.00
CA ASN A 139 1.41 0.14 12.85
C ASN A 139 1.40 -1.39 13.08
N TYR A 140 0.95 -2.14 12.12
CA TYR A 140 0.86 -3.58 12.19
C TYR A 140 1.37 -4.22 10.89
N PRO A 141 1.99 -5.42 10.94
CA PRO A 141 2.50 -6.06 9.72
C PRO A 141 1.39 -6.53 8.79
N GLY A 142 1.68 -6.58 7.49
CA GLY A 142 0.79 -7.12 6.48
C GLY A 142 0.53 -8.62 6.68
N MET A 143 -0.70 -9.06 6.40
CA MET A 143 -1.12 -10.45 6.50
C MET A 143 -0.75 -11.23 5.23
N TYR A 144 -0.15 -12.38 5.43
CA TYR A 144 0.02 -13.45 4.45
C TYR A 144 -0.90 -14.61 4.83
N LEU A 145 -1.13 -15.51 3.91
CA LEU A 145 -1.79 -16.79 4.20
C LEU A 145 -0.79 -17.92 3.96
N ARG A 146 -0.61 -18.76 4.97
CA ARG A 146 0.28 -19.92 4.95
C ARG A 146 -0.52 -21.21 5.16
N LYS A 147 -0.18 -22.26 4.43
CA LYS A 147 -0.77 -23.57 4.69
C LYS A 147 -0.14 -24.19 5.93
N GLU A 148 -0.99 -24.51 6.91
CA GLU A 148 -0.64 -25.23 8.13
C GLU A 148 -1.76 -26.17 8.54
N ASP A 149 -1.42 -27.43 8.85
CA ASP A 149 -2.37 -28.48 9.24
C ASP A 149 -3.54 -28.62 8.25
N GLY A 150 -3.23 -28.52 6.95
CA GLY A 150 -4.22 -28.62 5.88
C GLY A 150 -5.16 -27.42 5.72
N LYS A 151 -4.88 -26.28 6.38
CA LYS A 151 -5.71 -25.05 6.33
C LYS A 151 -4.86 -23.85 5.93
N MET A 152 -5.51 -22.84 5.38
CA MET A 152 -4.87 -21.53 5.19
C MET A 152 -5.04 -20.69 6.45
N LYS A 153 -3.93 -20.37 7.08
CA LYS A 153 -3.86 -19.55 8.31
C LYS A 153 -3.11 -18.24 8.05
N GLY A 154 -3.45 -17.21 8.80
CA GLY A 154 -2.72 -15.96 8.81
C GLY A 154 -1.25 -16.17 9.18
N TYR A 155 -0.36 -15.43 8.51
CA TYR A 155 1.08 -15.47 8.74
C TYR A 155 1.66 -14.06 8.56
N TRP A 156 2.56 -13.66 9.44
CA TRP A 156 3.08 -12.29 9.47
C TRP A 156 4.59 -12.24 9.65
N ALA A 157 5.20 -11.17 9.15
CA ALA A 157 6.56 -10.84 9.45
C ALA A 157 6.69 -10.36 10.91
N ALA A 158 7.48 -11.05 11.72
CA ALA A 158 7.78 -10.62 13.08
C ALA A 158 8.53 -9.27 13.09
N TYR A 159 8.44 -8.54 14.21
CA TYR A 159 9.03 -7.20 14.36
C TYR A 159 10.55 -7.22 14.10
N PRO A 160 11.11 -6.26 13.36
CA PRO A 160 12.54 -6.19 13.10
C PRO A 160 13.34 -5.89 14.35
N LYS A 161 14.39 -6.70 14.62
CA LYS A 161 15.35 -6.49 15.68
C LYS A 161 16.64 -5.85 15.19
N LYS A 162 17.17 -6.34 14.08
CA LYS A 162 18.36 -5.81 13.43
C LYS A 162 18.11 -5.56 11.96
N ILE A 163 18.43 -4.35 11.50
CA ILE A 163 18.23 -3.89 10.14
C ILE A 163 19.56 -3.38 9.61
N GLU A 164 19.86 -3.71 8.37
CA GLU A 164 21.06 -3.24 7.66
C GLU A 164 20.67 -2.77 6.27
N MET A 165 21.39 -1.80 5.72
CA MET A 165 21.30 -1.47 4.30
C MET A 165 21.85 -2.63 3.48
N GLY A 166 21.16 -2.99 2.43
CA GLY A 166 21.57 -4.10 1.57
C GLY A 166 20.71 -4.20 0.32
N SER A 167 21.08 -5.12 -0.57
CA SER A 167 20.36 -5.40 -1.82
C SER A 167 20.18 -4.20 -2.76
N TRP A 168 20.05 -4.44 -4.05
CA TRP A 168 19.80 -3.40 -5.07
C TRP A 168 20.65 -2.12 -4.90
N GLY A 169 22.00 -2.28 -4.78
CA GLY A 169 22.88 -1.13 -4.59
C GLY A 169 22.75 -0.42 -3.23
N ASN A 170 22.30 -1.09 -2.21
CA ASN A 170 21.97 -0.57 -0.87
C ASN A 170 20.74 0.35 -0.83
N PHE A 171 19.80 0.20 -1.74
CA PHE A 171 18.55 0.98 -1.74
C PHE A 171 17.55 0.48 -0.70
N ILE A 172 17.63 -0.80 -0.33
CA ILE A 172 16.68 -1.50 0.52
C ILE A 172 17.23 -1.69 1.93
N THR A 173 16.37 -1.50 2.92
CA THR A 173 16.66 -1.90 4.31
C THR A 173 16.30 -3.37 4.51
N VAL A 174 17.31 -4.22 4.79
CA VAL A 174 17.14 -5.67 4.97
C VAL A 174 17.05 -6.02 6.45
N VAL A 175 16.03 -6.77 6.83
CA VAL A 175 15.89 -7.28 8.21
C VAL A 175 16.77 -8.52 8.37
N LYS A 176 17.82 -8.43 9.21
CA LYS A 176 18.75 -9.52 9.51
C LYS A 176 18.31 -10.39 10.67
N GLU A 177 17.68 -9.79 11.66
CA GLU A 177 17.14 -10.48 12.84
C GLU A 177 15.76 -9.95 13.14
N ARG A 178 14.87 -10.82 13.64
CA ARG A 178 13.53 -10.48 14.06
C ARG A 178 13.32 -10.77 15.54
N GLU A 179 12.43 -10.05 16.18
CA GLU A 179 11.95 -10.31 17.52
C GLU A 179 11.01 -11.52 17.54
N ASN A 180 10.57 -11.93 18.72
CA ASN A 180 9.60 -13.01 18.93
C ASN A 180 8.17 -12.47 19.08
N TYR A 181 7.87 -11.30 18.53
CA TYR A 181 6.54 -10.68 18.54
C TYR A 181 6.29 -9.94 17.22
N LEU A 182 5.02 -9.67 16.91
CA LEU A 182 4.61 -9.07 15.63
C LEU A 182 4.66 -7.55 15.66
N ALA A 183 4.14 -6.94 16.73
CA ALA A 183 3.99 -5.49 16.83
C ALA A 183 4.10 -4.98 18.26
N ARG A 184 4.44 -3.69 18.37
CA ARG A 184 4.33 -2.91 19.60
C ARG A 184 3.43 -1.70 19.32
N THR A 185 2.31 -1.60 20.05
CA THR A 185 1.28 -0.59 19.81
C THR A 185 0.90 0.13 21.09
N ALA A 186 0.15 1.23 20.99
CA ALA A 186 -0.49 1.87 22.13
C ALA A 186 -1.62 0.99 22.70
N GLY A 187 -2.00 1.24 23.95
CA GLY A 187 -3.03 0.46 24.65
C GLY A 187 -4.44 0.57 24.04
N ASN A 188 -4.75 1.69 23.38
CA ASN A 188 -6.03 1.96 22.71
C ASN A 188 -5.99 1.67 21.20
N HIS A 189 -5.05 0.84 20.76
CA HIS A 189 -4.83 0.57 19.33
C HIS A 189 -6.00 -0.16 18.66
N ALA A 190 -6.37 0.28 17.45
CA ALA A 190 -7.28 -0.44 16.55
C ALA A 190 -6.46 -1.26 15.55
N PHE A 191 -6.55 -2.57 15.63
CA PHE A 191 -5.83 -3.50 14.76
C PHE A 191 -6.43 -3.54 13.35
N PRO A 192 -5.70 -4.06 12.34
CA PRO A 192 -6.20 -4.16 10.98
C PRO A 192 -7.53 -4.92 10.88
N TRP A 193 -8.33 -4.55 9.88
CA TRP A 193 -9.49 -5.35 9.50
C TRP A 193 -9.06 -6.62 8.78
N ARG A 194 -9.61 -7.75 9.20
CA ARG A 194 -9.57 -9.03 8.48
C ARG A 194 -10.86 -9.16 7.70
N ILE A 195 -10.76 -9.34 6.40
CA ILE A 195 -11.88 -9.22 5.46
C ILE A 195 -12.08 -10.53 4.74
N ALA A 196 -13.35 -10.93 4.62
CA ALA A 196 -13.79 -11.97 3.68
C ALA A 196 -14.81 -11.33 2.72
N ILE A 197 -14.39 -11.04 1.50
CA ILE A 197 -15.25 -10.59 0.41
C ILE A 197 -15.91 -11.82 -0.19
N VAL A 198 -17.22 -11.77 -0.40
CA VAL A 198 -18.00 -12.88 -0.97
C VAL A 198 -18.66 -12.41 -2.25
N ALA A 199 -18.44 -13.13 -3.34
CA ALA A 199 -18.98 -12.83 -4.66
C ALA A 199 -19.56 -14.07 -5.34
N LYS A 200 -20.60 -13.87 -6.15
CA LYS A 200 -21.22 -14.96 -6.95
C LYS A 200 -20.43 -15.19 -8.23
N ASP A 201 -19.82 -14.15 -8.79
CA ASP A 201 -19.00 -14.26 -9.98
C ASP A 201 -17.78 -13.32 -9.93
N ASP A 202 -16.87 -13.47 -10.88
CA ASP A 202 -15.61 -12.73 -10.93
C ASP A 202 -15.80 -11.21 -11.20
N LYS A 203 -16.93 -10.81 -11.82
CA LYS A 203 -17.20 -9.41 -12.13
C LYS A 203 -17.50 -8.61 -10.87
N GLU A 204 -18.18 -9.23 -9.89
CA GLU A 204 -18.46 -8.58 -8.61
C GLU A 204 -17.17 -8.26 -7.85
N LEU A 205 -16.09 -9.06 -8.03
CA LEU A 205 -14.79 -8.79 -7.41
C LEU A 205 -14.14 -7.51 -7.95
N LEU A 206 -14.28 -7.24 -9.25
CA LEU A 206 -13.67 -6.06 -9.91
C LEU A 206 -14.26 -4.73 -9.41
N THR A 207 -15.45 -4.77 -8.84
CA THR A 207 -16.18 -3.58 -8.37
C THR A 207 -16.28 -3.49 -6.85
N ASN A 208 -15.57 -4.38 -6.14
CA ASN A 208 -15.60 -4.42 -4.68
C ASN A 208 -14.68 -3.39 -4.07
N GLU A 209 -15.20 -2.54 -3.20
CA GLU A 209 -14.46 -1.45 -2.54
C GLU A 209 -14.38 -1.63 -1.00
N MET A 210 -14.60 -2.84 -0.47
CA MET A 210 -14.59 -3.07 0.97
C MET A 210 -13.25 -2.70 1.63
N ILE A 211 -12.10 -2.95 0.96
CA ILE A 211 -10.79 -2.58 1.48
C ILE A 211 -10.70 -1.05 1.67
N TYR A 212 -11.19 -0.29 0.69
CA TYR A 212 -11.23 1.17 0.76
C TYR A 212 -12.22 1.67 1.83
N LEU A 213 -13.44 1.12 1.88
CA LEU A 213 -14.50 1.54 2.79
C LEU A 213 -14.18 1.23 4.27
N LEU A 214 -13.37 0.20 4.55
CA LEU A 214 -12.94 -0.18 5.89
C LEU A 214 -11.73 0.62 6.40
N ALA A 215 -11.00 1.29 5.51
CA ALA A 215 -9.83 2.09 5.88
C ALA A 215 -10.23 3.39 6.60
N LYS A 216 -9.23 4.02 7.24
CA LYS A 216 -9.42 5.34 7.90
C LYS A 216 -10.08 6.34 6.96
N PRO A 217 -11.02 7.15 7.45
CA PRO A 217 -11.56 8.27 6.68
C PRO A 217 -10.48 9.26 6.26
N GLN A 218 -10.79 10.05 5.23
CA GLN A 218 -9.91 11.08 4.69
C GLN A 218 -9.37 12.02 5.78
N GLN A 219 -8.06 12.22 5.80
CA GLN A 219 -7.33 13.05 6.77
C GLN A 219 -6.95 14.42 6.17
N ILE A 220 -6.94 14.55 4.85
CA ILE A 220 -6.58 15.79 4.14
C ILE A 220 -7.87 16.54 3.83
N LYS A 221 -7.96 17.81 4.25
CA LYS A 221 -9.16 18.64 4.01
C LYS A 221 -9.19 19.24 2.60
N ASP A 222 -8.07 19.80 2.16
CA ASP A 222 -7.93 20.38 0.81
C ASP A 222 -7.37 19.34 -0.15
N THR A 223 -8.14 18.97 -1.13
CA THR A 223 -7.78 17.97 -2.16
C THR A 223 -7.86 18.53 -3.57
N ASP A 224 -8.17 19.82 -3.73
CA ASP A 224 -8.37 20.46 -5.03
C ASP A 224 -7.11 20.50 -5.91
N TRP A 225 -5.93 20.31 -5.31
CA TRP A 225 -4.65 20.23 -6.00
C TRP A 225 -4.33 18.82 -6.53
N ILE A 226 -5.02 17.78 -6.05
CA ILE A 226 -4.81 16.39 -6.49
C ILE A 226 -5.45 16.18 -7.86
N ARG A 227 -4.64 15.80 -8.84
CA ARG A 227 -5.08 15.62 -10.24
C ARG A 227 -4.52 14.28 -10.76
N PRO A 228 -5.30 13.20 -10.74
CA PRO A 228 -4.89 11.94 -11.38
C PRO A 228 -4.68 12.12 -12.88
N GLY A 229 -3.72 11.41 -13.45
CA GLY A 229 -3.45 11.48 -14.89
C GLY A 229 -2.34 10.54 -15.34
N LYS A 230 -2.17 10.42 -16.64
CA LYS A 230 -1.10 9.63 -17.26
C LYS A 230 0.23 10.40 -17.19
N ALA A 231 1.33 9.66 -17.13
CA ALA A 231 2.68 10.22 -17.22
C ALA A 231 3.47 9.57 -18.38
N THR A 232 4.33 10.35 -19.02
CA THR A 232 5.46 9.79 -19.76
C THR A 232 6.52 9.37 -18.76
N TRP A 233 7.22 8.27 -19.03
CA TRP A 233 8.19 7.68 -18.12
C TRP A 233 9.31 6.99 -18.90
N GLU A 234 10.56 7.46 -18.72
CA GLU A 234 11.69 7.01 -19.53
C GLU A 234 12.24 5.65 -19.13
N TRP A 235 12.05 5.24 -17.87
CA TRP A 235 12.59 3.97 -17.36
C TRP A 235 12.03 2.76 -18.09
N TRP A 236 10.74 2.77 -18.41
CA TRP A 236 10.03 1.66 -19.04
C TRP A 236 10.68 1.13 -20.32
N HIS A 237 11.31 1.99 -21.12
CA HIS A 237 11.96 1.63 -22.38
C HIS A 237 13.45 2.00 -22.41
N CYS A 238 14.13 1.95 -21.24
CA CYS A 238 15.56 2.26 -21.09
C CYS A 238 15.95 3.65 -21.60
N ALA A 239 15.03 4.61 -21.61
CA ALA A 239 15.19 5.96 -22.14
C ALA A 239 15.62 6.00 -23.63
N ILE A 240 15.31 4.96 -24.41
CA ILE A 240 15.68 4.88 -25.83
C ILE A 240 14.63 5.62 -26.68
N LEU A 241 15.11 6.60 -27.44
CA LEU A 241 14.31 7.45 -28.32
C LEU A 241 14.88 7.36 -29.76
N GLU A 242 14.40 6.40 -30.54
CA GLU A 242 14.95 6.07 -31.88
C GLU A 242 14.96 7.26 -32.87
N LYS A 243 14.02 8.21 -32.71
CA LYS A 243 13.86 9.35 -33.63
C LYS A 243 14.33 10.67 -33.04
N ALA A 244 14.93 10.66 -31.85
CA ALA A 244 15.43 11.88 -31.25
C ALA A 244 16.68 12.41 -32.01
N PRO A 245 16.83 13.71 -32.20
CA PRO A 245 18.00 14.31 -32.88
C PRO A 245 19.23 14.40 -31.96
N PHE A 246 19.30 13.59 -30.92
CA PHE A 246 20.38 13.54 -29.92
C PHE A 246 20.55 12.11 -29.39
N PRO A 247 21.68 11.78 -28.77
CA PRO A 247 21.87 10.49 -28.14
C PRO A 247 20.85 10.25 -27.01
N SER A 248 20.25 9.05 -26.98
CA SER A 248 19.29 8.64 -25.98
C SER A 248 19.75 7.38 -25.24
N GLY A 249 18.95 6.89 -24.28
CA GLY A 249 19.30 5.80 -23.38
C GLY A 249 19.75 6.30 -21.99
N HIS A 250 19.73 5.42 -20.97
CA HIS A 250 20.03 5.77 -19.59
C HIS A 250 21.40 6.43 -19.40
N GLN A 251 22.39 6.09 -20.22
CA GLN A 251 23.72 6.69 -20.18
C GLN A 251 23.76 8.15 -20.72
N ASN A 252 22.68 8.59 -21.39
CA ASN A 252 22.60 9.90 -22.06
C ASN A 252 21.50 10.79 -21.47
N LEU A 253 21.08 10.54 -20.24
CA LEU A 253 20.10 11.37 -19.54
C LEU A 253 20.57 12.84 -19.54
N SER A 254 19.71 13.74 -19.97
CA SER A 254 20.05 15.16 -20.12
C SER A 254 18.81 16.05 -20.06
N THR A 255 19.01 17.32 -19.74
CA THR A 255 17.95 18.34 -19.80
C THR A 255 17.24 18.37 -21.15
N GLN A 256 17.99 18.21 -22.26
CA GLN A 256 17.43 18.19 -23.61
C GLN A 256 16.48 17.00 -23.82
N MET A 257 16.85 15.82 -23.32
CA MET A 257 16.02 14.62 -23.43
C MET A 257 14.71 14.77 -22.64
N TYR A 258 14.74 15.28 -21.43
CA TYR A 258 13.52 15.52 -20.66
C TYR A 258 12.61 16.60 -21.26
N LYS A 259 13.18 17.63 -21.89
CA LYS A 259 12.38 18.59 -22.66
C LYS A 259 11.68 17.93 -23.84
N TYR A 260 12.32 16.99 -24.51
CA TYR A 260 11.70 16.21 -25.59
C TYR A 260 10.51 15.36 -25.10
N TYR A 261 10.63 14.71 -23.93
CA TYR A 261 9.50 14.03 -23.29
C TYR A 261 8.36 14.98 -22.92
N ILE A 262 8.69 16.17 -22.43
CA ILE A 262 7.70 17.21 -22.10
C ILE A 262 6.96 17.69 -23.34
N ASP A 263 7.68 17.94 -24.45
CA ASP A 263 7.06 18.33 -25.73
C ASP A 263 6.11 17.22 -26.23
N PHE A 264 6.56 15.99 -26.22
CA PHE A 264 5.71 14.85 -26.58
C PHE A 264 4.48 14.75 -25.65
N ALA A 265 4.65 14.88 -24.36
CA ALA A 265 3.56 14.84 -23.39
C ALA A 265 2.55 15.95 -23.63
N SER A 266 3.04 17.20 -23.86
CA SER A 266 2.20 18.35 -24.15
C SER A 266 1.40 18.19 -25.46
N GLU A 267 2.04 17.75 -26.55
CA GLU A 267 1.40 17.50 -27.85
C GLU A 267 0.33 16.39 -27.76
N ASN A 268 0.55 15.37 -26.94
CA ASN A 268 -0.35 14.25 -26.77
C ASN A 268 -1.33 14.40 -25.58
N LYS A 269 -1.38 15.57 -24.95
CA LYS A 269 -2.25 15.89 -23.80
C LYS A 269 -2.05 14.92 -22.63
N ILE A 270 -0.80 14.48 -22.42
CA ILE A 270 -0.40 13.68 -21.25
C ILE A 270 0.03 14.70 -20.17
N PRO A 271 -0.66 14.72 -19.00
CA PRO A 271 -0.46 15.81 -18.04
C PRO A 271 0.86 15.76 -17.28
N TYR A 272 1.59 14.64 -17.33
CA TYR A 272 2.78 14.46 -16.48
C TYR A 272 3.97 13.88 -17.23
N LEU A 273 5.15 14.19 -16.71
CA LEU A 273 6.41 13.49 -16.92
C LEU A 273 6.89 12.97 -15.56
N LEU A 274 7.20 11.69 -15.46
CA LEU A 274 7.91 11.09 -14.34
C LEU A 274 9.38 10.98 -14.72
N VAL A 275 10.23 11.70 -13.98
CA VAL A 275 11.69 11.61 -14.07
C VAL A 275 12.18 10.58 -13.07
N ASP A 276 12.64 9.43 -13.57
CA ASP A 276 13.10 8.30 -12.76
C ASP A 276 14.53 8.54 -12.22
N ALA A 277 15.19 7.48 -11.74
CA ALA A 277 16.53 7.53 -11.16
C ALA A 277 17.55 8.22 -12.09
N GLY A 278 18.48 8.99 -11.50
CA GLY A 278 19.59 9.60 -12.24
C GLY A 278 19.58 11.13 -12.29
N TRP A 279 18.54 11.81 -11.85
CA TRP A 279 18.51 13.29 -11.77
C TRP A 279 19.36 13.84 -10.61
N SER A 280 19.64 13.03 -9.59
CA SER A 280 20.48 13.34 -8.43
C SER A 280 21.20 12.11 -7.91
N ASN A 281 22.10 12.29 -6.96
CA ASN A 281 22.61 11.20 -6.14
C ASN A 281 21.46 10.62 -5.31
N VAL A 282 21.35 9.28 -5.33
CA VAL A 282 20.22 8.54 -4.72
C VAL A 282 20.12 8.77 -3.20
N PHE A 283 21.23 8.88 -2.51
CA PHE A 283 21.31 9.07 -1.07
C PHE A 283 21.44 10.54 -0.64
N ASN A 284 21.61 11.45 -1.60
CA ASN A 284 21.75 12.88 -1.34
C ASN A 284 21.19 13.71 -2.50
N HIS A 285 19.92 14.06 -2.43
CA HIS A 285 19.26 14.84 -3.47
C HIS A 285 19.74 16.30 -3.60
N ALA A 286 20.64 16.76 -2.72
CA ALA A 286 21.34 18.04 -2.91
C ALA A 286 22.46 17.94 -3.95
N ASP A 287 22.97 16.74 -4.22
CA ASP A 287 23.99 16.44 -5.23
C ASP A 287 23.30 16.11 -6.57
N LEU A 288 23.03 17.13 -7.36
CA LEU A 288 22.31 17.03 -8.63
C LEU A 288 23.21 16.50 -9.75
N ASN A 289 22.61 15.77 -10.69
CA ASN A 289 23.29 15.33 -11.90
C ASN A 289 23.69 16.55 -12.76
N LYS A 290 24.96 16.69 -13.10
CA LYS A 290 25.50 17.84 -13.85
C LYS A 290 24.96 17.93 -15.29
N ASN A 291 24.48 16.83 -15.85
CA ASN A 291 23.92 16.78 -17.21
C ASN A 291 22.43 17.14 -17.23
N ILE A 292 21.78 17.23 -16.05
CA ILE A 292 20.35 17.46 -15.90
C ILE A 292 20.13 18.68 -15.02
N ASP A 293 19.74 19.79 -15.61
CA ASP A 293 19.17 20.89 -14.86
C ASP A 293 17.70 20.57 -14.52
N ILE A 294 17.50 19.87 -13.42
CA ILE A 294 16.16 19.42 -13.01
C ILE A 294 15.21 20.59 -12.74
N LYS A 295 15.71 21.71 -12.29
CA LYS A 295 14.89 22.91 -12.05
C LYS A 295 14.41 23.50 -13.37
N GLU A 296 15.27 23.50 -14.39
CA GLU A 296 14.91 23.92 -15.74
C GLU A 296 13.92 22.94 -16.39
N VAL A 297 14.06 21.63 -16.17
CA VAL A 297 13.08 20.61 -16.62
C VAL A 297 11.71 20.91 -16.02
N ILE A 298 11.63 21.14 -14.71
CA ILE A 298 10.37 21.45 -14.01
C ILE A 298 9.78 22.77 -14.52
N ARG A 299 10.60 23.81 -14.67
CA ARG A 299 10.16 25.11 -15.20
C ARG A 299 9.58 24.97 -16.61
N TYR A 300 10.27 24.25 -17.48
CA TYR A 300 9.84 23.99 -18.86
C TYR A 300 8.54 23.17 -18.90
N GLY A 301 8.43 22.16 -18.04
CA GLY A 301 7.18 21.38 -17.89
C GLY A 301 5.99 22.27 -17.53
N LYS A 302 6.18 23.18 -16.58
CA LYS A 302 5.14 24.15 -16.19
C LYS A 302 4.72 25.04 -17.35
N GLU A 303 5.65 25.54 -18.17
CA GLU A 303 5.36 26.34 -19.37
C GLU A 303 4.52 25.55 -20.39
N LYS A 304 4.82 24.28 -20.56
CA LYS A 304 4.14 23.36 -21.47
C LYS A 304 2.88 22.72 -20.87
N LYS A 305 2.51 23.07 -19.63
CA LYS A 305 1.39 22.49 -18.86
C LYS A 305 1.55 20.99 -18.60
N VAL A 306 2.77 20.53 -18.43
CA VAL A 306 3.13 19.16 -18.03
C VAL A 306 3.77 19.22 -16.65
N GLY A 307 3.12 18.61 -15.66
CA GLY A 307 3.66 18.49 -14.30
C GLY A 307 4.80 17.48 -14.25
N VAL A 308 5.83 17.76 -13.47
CA VAL A 308 7.00 16.88 -13.34
C VAL A 308 6.95 16.17 -11.98
N TRP A 309 7.10 14.86 -12.02
CA TRP A 309 7.29 13.98 -10.87
C TRP A 309 8.76 13.59 -10.77
N LEU A 310 9.25 13.40 -9.55
CA LEU A 310 10.62 12.98 -9.30
C LEU A 310 10.67 11.67 -8.54
N TRP A 311 11.53 10.77 -8.99
CA TRP A 311 11.83 9.51 -8.31
C TRP A 311 12.75 9.71 -7.10
N THR A 312 12.56 8.93 -6.05
CA THR A 312 13.41 8.87 -4.86
C THR A 312 13.34 7.49 -4.20
N VAL A 313 14.36 7.14 -3.43
CA VAL A 313 14.35 5.93 -2.58
C VAL A 313 13.73 6.24 -1.22
N ALA A 314 12.90 5.33 -0.71
CA ALA A 314 12.29 5.45 0.61
C ALA A 314 13.33 5.65 1.73
N ALA A 315 14.43 4.90 1.70
CA ALA A 315 15.49 5.00 2.70
C ALA A 315 16.11 6.40 2.82
N THR A 316 16.21 7.15 1.71
CA THR A 316 16.70 8.53 1.70
C THR A 316 15.71 9.48 2.37
N LEU A 317 14.43 9.29 2.11
CA LEU A 317 13.39 10.11 2.75
C LEU A 317 13.20 9.79 4.23
N PHE A 318 13.42 8.55 4.68
CA PHE A 318 13.34 8.22 6.12
C PHE A 318 14.35 9.02 6.96
N GLN A 319 15.50 9.35 6.39
CA GLN A 319 16.54 10.11 7.09
C GLN A 319 16.22 11.61 7.16
N HIS A 320 15.72 12.20 6.06
CA HIS A 320 15.53 13.64 5.93
C HIS A 320 14.27 14.01 5.12
N PRO A 321 13.06 13.53 5.53
CA PRO A 321 11.86 13.69 4.71
C PRO A 321 11.54 15.16 4.39
N HIS A 322 11.58 16.02 5.41
CA HIS A 322 11.21 17.42 5.25
C HIS A 322 12.17 18.18 4.35
N CYS A 323 13.48 18.00 4.51
CA CYS A 323 14.51 18.73 3.75
C CYS A 323 14.39 18.48 2.24
N TYR A 324 14.29 17.21 1.83
CA TYR A 324 14.20 16.87 0.42
C TYR A 324 12.85 17.21 -0.19
N LEU A 325 11.75 16.91 0.50
CA LEU A 325 10.41 17.23 0.01
C LEU A 325 10.18 18.75 -0.09
N ASP A 326 10.73 19.55 0.84
CA ASP A 326 10.70 21.00 0.76
C ASP A 326 11.42 21.52 -0.50
N SER A 327 12.57 20.94 -0.81
CA SER A 327 13.33 21.32 -2.01
C SER A 327 12.57 20.96 -3.28
N ILE A 328 12.07 19.75 -3.38
CA ILE A 328 11.31 19.23 -4.53
C ILE A 328 10.05 20.07 -4.77
N SER A 329 9.28 20.36 -3.73
CA SER A 329 8.10 21.22 -3.80
C SER A 329 8.45 22.65 -4.20
N LYS A 330 9.51 23.24 -3.62
CA LYS A 330 9.99 24.59 -3.98
C LYS A 330 10.40 24.71 -5.44
N TRP A 331 10.94 23.66 -6.04
CA TRP A 331 11.29 23.66 -7.47
C TRP A 331 10.05 23.62 -8.36
N GLY A 332 8.88 23.21 -7.79
CA GLY A 332 7.60 23.15 -8.49
C GLY A 332 7.26 21.78 -9.06
N ALA A 333 7.91 20.71 -8.58
CA ALA A 333 7.46 19.36 -8.86
C ALA A 333 6.05 19.14 -8.29
N VAL A 334 5.26 18.29 -8.94
CA VAL A 334 3.86 18.03 -8.58
C VAL A 334 3.65 16.69 -7.87
N GLY A 335 4.66 15.84 -7.81
CA GLY A 335 4.60 14.56 -7.15
C GLY A 335 5.96 13.89 -7.04
N VAL A 336 5.98 12.79 -6.29
CA VAL A 336 7.15 11.95 -6.08
C VAL A 336 6.78 10.47 -6.25
N LYS A 337 7.64 9.73 -6.95
CA LYS A 337 7.67 8.28 -6.95
C LYS A 337 8.64 7.86 -5.86
N ILE A 338 8.14 7.17 -4.83
CA ILE A 338 8.93 6.72 -3.67
C ILE A 338 9.10 5.21 -3.76
N ASP A 339 10.32 4.77 -3.95
CA ASP A 339 10.66 3.41 -4.34
C ASP A 339 11.47 2.66 -3.28
N PHE A 340 11.53 1.33 -3.37
CA PHE A 340 12.37 0.46 -2.55
C PHE A 340 12.05 0.47 -1.05
N PHE A 341 10.78 0.28 -0.71
CA PHE A 341 10.40 -0.06 0.67
C PHE A 341 10.74 -1.52 0.98
N ASP A 342 10.32 -2.43 0.11
CA ASP A 342 10.54 -3.88 0.15
C ASP A 342 10.34 -4.51 1.54
N ARG A 343 9.39 -4.00 2.29
CA ARG A 343 9.01 -4.44 3.63
C ARG A 343 7.56 -4.09 3.93
N ASP A 344 6.91 -4.90 4.78
CA ASP A 344 5.57 -4.66 5.31
C ASP A 344 5.42 -5.05 6.79
N ASP A 345 6.53 -5.08 7.53
CA ASP A 345 6.52 -5.29 8.98
C ASP A 345 6.02 -4.05 9.75
N ALA A 346 5.71 -4.23 11.02
CA ALA A 346 5.14 -3.19 11.87
C ALA A 346 6.01 -1.93 12.04
N GLN A 347 7.31 -1.97 11.67
CA GLN A 347 8.18 -0.80 11.72
C GLN A 347 8.09 0.05 10.46
N ILE A 348 7.92 -0.59 9.28
CA ILE A 348 7.92 0.12 7.98
C ILE A 348 6.53 0.65 7.63
N ILE A 349 5.46 -0.05 8.00
CA ILE A 349 4.08 0.36 7.66
C ILE A 349 3.75 1.81 8.07
N PRO A 350 4.13 2.31 9.25
CA PRO A 350 3.91 3.72 9.58
C PRO A 350 4.60 4.72 8.66
N GLN A 351 5.68 4.32 7.97
CA GLN A 351 6.43 5.21 7.10
C GLN A 351 5.65 5.56 5.83
N TYR A 352 4.78 4.67 5.34
CA TYR A 352 3.88 4.99 4.23
C TYR A 352 2.95 6.16 4.60
N GLU A 353 2.31 6.09 5.78
CA GLU A 353 1.44 7.16 6.28
C GLU A 353 2.22 8.46 6.51
N ASN A 354 3.39 8.39 7.18
CA ASN A 354 4.24 9.55 7.45
C ASN A 354 4.67 10.26 6.17
N LEU A 355 5.10 9.51 5.15
CA LEU A 355 5.52 10.09 3.87
C LEU A 355 4.34 10.64 3.08
N ALA A 356 3.21 9.93 3.03
CA ALA A 356 2.00 10.44 2.38
C ALA A 356 1.54 11.76 2.99
N LYS A 357 1.54 11.87 4.33
CA LYS A 357 1.23 13.09 5.07
C LYS A 357 2.23 14.21 4.75
N ALA A 358 3.54 13.94 4.84
CA ALA A 358 4.58 14.92 4.57
C ALA A 358 4.53 15.45 3.13
N CYS A 359 4.18 14.58 2.16
CA CYS A 359 3.92 14.97 0.78
C CYS A 359 2.65 15.83 0.64
N ALA A 360 1.56 15.45 1.31
CA ALA A 360 0.31 16.21 1.27
C ALA A 360 0.46 17.63 1.81
N GLU A 361 1.22 17.81 2.91
CA GLU A 361 1.55 19.13 3.48
C GLU A 361 2.28 20.05 2.49
N ARG A 362 2.83 19.50 1.40
CA ARG A 362 3.59 20.19 0.34
C ARG A 362 2.90 20.15 -1.02
N HIS A 363 1.66 19.69 -1.06
CA HIS A 363 0.89 19.48 -2.28
C HIS A 363 1.64 18.59 -3.30
N LEU A 364 2.30 17.53 -2.83
CA LEU A 364 2.94 16.52 -3.65
C LEU A 364 2.07 15.25 -3.70
N MET A 365 1.75 14.83 -4.91
CA MET A 365 1.14 13.52 -5.17
C MET A 365 2.17 12.42 -5.01
N VAL A 366 1.73 11.20 -4.70
CA VAL A 366 2.62 10.08 -4.37
C VAL A 366 2.30 8.87 -5.24
N ASP A 367 3.35 8.23 -5.72
CA ASP A 367 3.37 6.93 -6.33
C ASP A 367 4.33 6.06 -5.51
N PHE A 368 3.83 5.00 -4.86
CA PHE A 368 4.67 4.08 -4.10
C PHE A 368 5.10 2.91 -4.97
N HIS A 369 6.41 2.66 -4.99
CA HIS A 369 7.03 1.55 -5.72
C HIS A 369 7.85 0.65 -4.79
N GLY A 370 8.14 -0.60 -5.22
CA GLY A 370 8.77 -1.58 -4.35
C GLY A 370 8.10 -1.62 -2.99
N CYS A 371 6.78 -1.58 -2.98
CA CYS A 371 5.97 -1.29 -1.81
C CYS A 371 5.07 -2.46 -1.42
N SER A 372 4.51 -2.44 -0.20
CA SER A 372 3.51 -3.40 0.21
C SER A 372 2.19 -3.18 -0.55
N LYS A 373 1.37 -4.23 -0.62
CA LYS A 373 0.03 -4.19 -1.20
C LYS A 373 -0.83 -3.04 -0.65
N PRO A 374 -1.72 -2.44 -1.45
CA PRO A 374 -2.64 -1.42 -1.00
C PRO A 374 -3.64 -1.98 0.03
N THR A 375 -3.73 -1.33 1.20
CA THR A 375 -4.65 -1.69 2.29
C THR A 375 -5.58 -0.53 2.68
N GLY A 376 -5.88 0.35 1.71
CA GLY A 376 -6.83 1.44 1.87
C GLY A 376 -6.22 2.77 2.34
N LEU A 377 -4.91 2.90 2.54
CA LEU A 377 -4.29 4.14 3.00
C LEU A 377 -4.60 5.36 2.10
N HIS A 378 -4.83 5.13 0.80
CA HIS A 378 -5.23 6.17 -0.15
C HIS A 378 -6.63 6.76 0.12
N ARG A 379 -7.47 6.15 0.98
CA ARG A 379 -8.68 6.80 1.50
C ARG A 379 -8.32 7.91 2.48
N ALA A 380 -7.40 7.64 3.39
CA ALA A 380 -6.94 8.61 4.38
C ALA A 380 -6.11 9.74 3.73
N TYR A 381 -5.27 9.37 2.78
CA TYR A 381 -4.34 10.26 2.07
C TYR A 381 -4.53 10.13 0.56
N PRO A 382 -5.55 10.82 -0.02
CA PRO A 382 -5.89 10.69 -1.45
C PRO A 382 -4.83 11.28 -2.39
N ASN A 383 -3.76 11.88 -1.88
CA ASN A 383 -2.58 12.21 -2.66
C ASN A 383 -1.74 10.99 -3.05
N ILE A 384 -2.00 9.81 -2.48
CA ILE A 384 -1.46 8.54 -2.96
C ILE A 384 -2.30 8.13 -4.18
N LEU A 385 -1.73 8.21 -5.37
CA LEU A 385 -2.42 7.92 -6.61
C LEU A 385 -2.19 6.51 -7.13
N SER A 386 -1.04 5.91 -6.79
CA SER A 386 -0.62 4.64 -7.37
C SER A 386 0.27 3.85 -6.41
N TYR A 387 0.25 2.54 -6.60
CA TYR A 387 1.13 1.56 -5.97
C TYR A 387 1.60 0.59 -7.04
N GLU A 388 2.87 0.20 -7.00
CA GLU A 388 3.41 -0.94 -7.71
C GLU A 388 3.39 -2.14 -6.77
N ALA A 389 2.30 -2.93 -6.78
CA ALA A 389 2.15 -4.10 -5.92
C ALA A 389 1.21 -5.14 -6.56
#